data_543031d00455a936ab67c92543cfec63
#
_entry.id   543031d00455a936ab67c92543cfec63
#
_cell.length_a   1.000
_cell.length_b   1.000
_cell.length_c   1.000
_cell.angle_alpha   90.00
_cell.angle_beta   90.00
_cell.angle_gamma   90.00
#
_symmetry.space_group_name_H-M   'P 1'
#
loop_
_entity.id
_entity.type
_entity.pdbx_description
1 polymer ?
#
loop_
_entity_poly.entity_id
_entity_poly.type
_entity_poly.pdbx_seq_one_letter_code
_entity_poly.pdbx_strand_id
1 'polypeptide(L)'
;MNGDLRENCRLLDEKLHRAVNPDMHVRFFRTFSRDAAVYYVDGLISTDFMQHYLLFPLQNAAETASSGEIAGCIRQRVALCEVEAFFDVREIVAQLVSGHAVVLTDGMDGALSFDVRGAVRRGISPPLTESVVRGPHQGFNESIRDSITLLRRILPTPELIGEMRQIGDAIPVSLCVMYLQNAVDKSSLSRLKARLEEVHIDHVLSIGALEQLLEDHPFSLLPQCVMTERPDRAASMLLEGQIVLLLDGSPQVLVLPASLLHLLHTPDDTSSRWLYGTFMRLIRLLGLLCALMLPALFVAFVTFHPQALPAALLTSILESQAEVPLSVPLEMLLMLIMFNLVGEASIRVPSLTGSTLGTVSGLILGQAAVEAKLVHPLLIIVVAVSSLGSYAVPDYSLGLAVRIGQLLLLAAGSIFGVYGIVLFMTALCVRLCSLTSLGAPFAAPLSPPRAHNPDLLTRHPLWQQRWRTWLGSAENNMRSRGRMRGWDRRGQ
;
A
#
# COMPACT_ATOMS: atom_id res chain seq x y z
N MET A 1 23.45 12.35 28.15
CA MET A 1 24.70 11.75 27.64
C MET A 1 25.86 12.21 28.52
N ASN A 2 26.83 11.36 28.74
CA ASN A 2 28.03 11.63 29.54
C ASN A 2 29.28 11.63 28.64
N GLY A 3 30.45 11.96 29.19
CA GLY A 3 31.71 12.09 28.41
C GLY A 3 32.29 10.74 27.91
N ASP A 4 31.66 9.60 28.17
CA ASP A 4 32.14 8.29 27.69
C ASP A 4 31.52 7.93 26.34
N LEU A 5 32.36 7.91 25.29
CA LEU A 5 31.93 7.56 23.92
C LEU A 5 31.31 6.17 23.83
N ARG A 6 31.83 5.17 24.53
CA ARG A 6 31.37 3.78 24.43
C ARG A 6 29.97 3.61 25.01
N GLU A 7 29.71 4.23 26.17
CA GLU A 7 28.39 4.18 26.81
C GLU A 7 27.35 4.93 25.95
N ASN A 8 27.68 6.08 25.41
CA ASN A 8 26.83 6.84 24.53
C ASN A 8 26.50 6.08 23.22
N CYS A 9 27.47 5.42 22.61
CA CYS A 9 27.24 4.56 21.45
C CYS A 9 26.30 3.40 21.79
N ARG A 10 26.49 2.73 22.92
CA ARG A 10 25.59 1.64 23.35
C ARG A 10 24.16 2.10 23.52
N LEU A 11 23.96 3.27 24.15
CA LEU A 11 22.62 3.85 24.34
C LEU A 11 21.94 4.20 23.00
N LEU A 12 22.70 4.75 22.03
CA LEU A 12 22.17 5.04 20.71
C LEU A 12 21.87 3.78 19.90
N ASP A 13 22.76 2.78 19.93
CA ASP A 13 22.57 1.50 19.23
C ASP A 13 21.30 0.78 19.70
N GLU A 14 21.02 0.83 21.01
CA GLU A 14 19.79 0.27 21.59
C GLU A 14 18.54 1.04 21.14
N LYS A 15 18.56 2.38 21.19
CA LYS A 15 17.43 3.24 20.83
C LYS A 15 17.11 3.26 19.33
N LEU A 16 18.10 3.07 18.49
CA LEU A 16 17.99 3.02 17.04
C LEU A 16 17.71 1.60 16.51
N HIS A 17 17.65 0.60 17.40
CA HIS A 17 17.54 -0.82 17.04
C HIS A 17 18.58 -1.24 15.98
N ARG A 18 19.82 -0.73 16.09
CA ARG A 18 20.86 -0.86 15.07
C ARG A 18 21.16 -2.32 14.71
N ALA A 19 21.05 -3.25 15.65
CA ALA A 19 21.29 -4.68 15.39
C ALA A 19 20.33 -5.26 14.31
N VAL A 20 19.18 -4.63 14.10
CA VAL A 20 18.12 -5.09 13.16
C VAL A 20 17.96 -4.12 12.00
N ASN A 21 18.36 -2.85 12.16
CA ASN A 21 18.29 -1.79 11.15
C ASN A 21 19.63 -1.63 10.40
N PRO A 22 19.86 -2.27 9.25
CA PRO A 22 21.13 -2.18 8.53
C PRO A 22 21.40 -0.81 7.88
N ASP A 23 20.41 0.04 7.72
CA ASP A 23 20.53 1.40 7.21
C ASP A 23 20.97 2.43 8.27
N MET A 24 21.02 2.02 9.55
CA MET A 24 21.60 2.82 10.64
C MET A 24 23.10 2.56 10.73
N HIS A 25 23.88 3.47 10.21
CA HIS A 25 25.34 3.33 10.15
C HIS A 25 26.05 4.11 11.26
N VAL A 26 27.14 3.53 11.75
CA VAL A 26 28.12 4.21 12.58
C VAL A 26 29.51 4.04 11.98
N ARG A 27 30.28 5.13 11.93
CA ARG A 27 31.66 5.08 11.52
C ARG A 27 32.55 5.68 12.66
N PHE A 28 33.48 4.86 13.14
CA PHE A 28 34.46 5.29 14.11
C PHE A 28 35.64 5.93 13.39
N PHE A 29 36.16 7.02 13.96
CA PHE A 29 37.31 7.75 13.45
C PHE A 29 38.01 8.49 14.60
N ARG A 30 39.17 9.12 14.33
CA ARG A 30 39.88 9.98 15.30
C ARG A 30 39.81 11.42 14.86
N THR A 31 39.60 12.32 15.82
CA THR A 31 39.64 13.76 15.64
C THR A 31 40.20 14.40 16.87
N PHE A 32 41.05 15.42 16.73
CA PHE A 32 41.72 16.13 17.84
C PHE A 32 42.40 15.18 18.84
N SER A 33 43.02 14.09 18.32
CA SER A 33 43.70 13.04 19.12
C SER A 33 42.76 12.22 20.02
N ARG A 34 41.43 12.26 19.80
CA ARG A 34 40.42 11.52 20.53
C ARG A 34 39.63 10.60 19.62
N ASP A 35 39.04 9.55 20.19
CA ASP A 35 38.14 8.67 19.50
C ASP A 35 36.77 9.36 19.30
N ALA A 36 36.22 9.21 18.12
CA ALA A 36 34.95 9.81 17.74
C ALA A 36 34.12 8.80 16.92
N ALA A 37 32.81 8.98 16.94
CA ALA A 37 31.87 8.21 16.14
C ALA A 37 30.90 9.16 15.44
N VAL A 38 30.62 8.90 14.16
CA VAL A 38 29.54 9.55 13.43
C VAL A 38 28.41 8.55 13.17
N TYR A 39 27.21 8.91 13.59
CA TYR A 39 25.97 8.19 13.32
C TYR A 39 25.21 8.86 12.19
N TYR A 40 24.63 8.08 11.31
CA TYR A 40 23.79 8.56 10.22
C TYR A 40 22.86 7.47 9.69
N VAL A 41 21.81 7.88 9.01
CA VAL A 41 20.87 6.97 8.32
C VAL A 41 21.19 7.00 6.84
N ASP A 42 21.49 5.83 6.27
CA ASP A 42 21.75 5.72 4.83
C ASP A 42 20.52 6.10 4.01
N GLY A 43 20.75 6.75 2.87
CA GLY A 43 19.68 7.26 2.02
C GLY A 43 19.11 8.63 2.45
N LEU A 44 19.10 8.99 3.75
CA LEU A 44 18.65 10.32 4.19
C LEU A 44 19.73 11.39 4.06
N ILE A 45 21.00 11.01 4.05
CA ILE A 45 22.15 11.90 3.96
C ILE A 45 22.74 11.95 2.56
N SER A 46 23.44 13.04 2.25
CA SER A 46 24.37 13.11 1.12
C SER A 46 25.73 12.58 1.55
N THR A 47 26.13 11.44 1.00
CA THR A 47 27.44 10.82 1.27
C THR A 47 28.58 11.77 0.91
N ASP A 48 28.45 12.51 -0.19
CA ASP A 48 29.45 13.48 -0.65
C ASP A 48 29.62 14.63 0.35
N PHE A 49 28.49 15.20 0.85
CA PHE A 49 28.54 16.26 1.85
C PHE A 49 29.16 15.76 3.17
N MET A 50 28.73 14.57 3.61
CA MET A 50 29.29 13.98 4.83
C MET A 50 30.79 13.71 4.70
N GLN A 51 31.26 13.18 3.57
CA GLN A 51 32.68 12.89 3.38
C GLN A 51 33.53 14.14 3.26
N HIS A 52 33.16 15.08 2.38
CA HIS A 52 33.99 16.25 2.08
C HIS A 52 33.91 17.36 3.12
N TYR A 53 32.72 17.62 3.67
CA TYR A 53 32.53 18.79 4.55
C TYR A 53 32.47 18.42 6.04
N LEU A 54 32.26 17.14 6.40
CA LEU A 54 32.26 16.72 7.80
C LEU A 54 33.44 15.81 8.13
N LEU A 55 33.60 14.66 7.48
CA LEU A 55 34.61 13.68 7.86
C LEU A 55 36.03 14.11 7.50
N PHE A 56 36.25 14.61 6.27
CA PHE A 56 37.57 15.00 5.82
C PHE A 56 38.20 16.13 6.71
N PRO A 57 37.49 17.21 7.04
CA PRO A 57 37.99 18.22 7.95
C PRO A 57 38.30 17.71 9.36
N LEU A 58 37.45 16.80 9.89
CA LEU A 58 37.63 16.26 11.24
C LEU A 58 38.78 15.25 11.34
N GLN A 59 38.97 14.41 10.31
CA GLN A 59 40.07 13.44 10.28
C GLN A 59 41.45 14.09 10.13
N ASN A 60 41.52 15.25 9.46
CA ASN A 60 42.74 15.99 9.25
C ASN A 60 43.02 17.04 10.36
N ALA A 61 42.27 16.98 11.46
CA ALA A 61 42.53 17.84 12.63
C ALA A 61 43.70 17.28 13.45
N ALA A 62 44.86 17.86 13.26
CA ALA A 62 46.10 17.46 13.97
C ALA A 62 46.27 18.13 15.36
N GLU A 63 45.41 19.07 15.72
CA GLU A 63 45.44 19.80 16.97
C GLU A 63 44.88 18.96 18.13
N THR A 64 45.41 19.13 19.33
CA THR A 64 44.88 18.55 20.56
C THR A 64 43.92 19.54 21.21
N ALA A 65 42.66 19.13 21.45
CA ALA A 65 41.67 19.95 22.13
C ALA A 65 41.41 19.49 23.56
N SER A 66 41.19 20.44 24.49
CA SER A 66 40.75 20.11 25.85
C SER A 66 39.27 19.64 25.86
N SER A 67 38.88 18.87 26.88
CA SER A 67 37.54 18.28 26.94
C SER A 67 36.40 19.31 26.87
N GLY A 68 36.57 20.50 27.44
CA GLY A 68 35.56 21.56 27.42
C GLY A 68 35.50 22.37 26.10
N GLU A 69 36.54 22.29 25.25
CA GLU A 69 36.64 23.09 24.02
C GLU A 69 36.37 22.28 22.74
N ILE A 70 36.25 20.96 22.83
CA ILE A 70 36.10 20.06 21.67
C ILE A 70 34.91 20.45 20.77
N ALA A 71 33.77 20.74 21.35
CA ALA A 71 32.58 21.14 20.60
C ALA A 71 32.81 22.42 19.80
N GLY A 72 33.53 23.38 20.37
CA GLY A 72 33.94 24.62 19.70
C GLY A 72 34.93 24.38 18.56
N CYS A 73 35.93 23.52 18.79
CA CYS A 73 36.95 23.17 17.78
C CYS A 73 36.30 22.44 16.59
N ILE A 74 35.39 21.50 16.85
CA ILE A 74 34.62 20.80 15.80
C ILE A 74 33.80 21.79 14.98
N ARG A 75 33.06 22.71 15.63
CA ARG A 75 32.25 23.73 14.94
C ARG A 75 33.07 24.65 14.06
N GLN A 76 34.26 25.04 14.49
CA GLN A 76 35.17 25.90 13.72
C GLN A 76 35.79 25.19 12.51
N ARG A 77 35.99 23.88 12.61
CA ARG A 77 36.66 23.08 11.59
C ARG A 77 35.74 22.59 10.47
N VAL A 78 34.49 22.36 10.79
CA VAL A 78 33.49 21.84 9.84
C VAL A 78 32.90 22.99 9.02
N ALA A 79 32.86 22.82 7.69
CA ALA A 79 32.36 23.82 6.76
C ALA A 79 30.84 23.70 6.49
N LEU A 80 30.05 23.25 7.47
CA LEU A 80 28.59 23.15 7.41
C LEU A 80 27.94 24.29 8.19
N CYS A 81 26.86 24.85 7.65
CA CYS A 81 26.20 26.02 8.20
C CYS A 81 25.40 25.74 9.49
N GLU A 82 24.75 24.59 9.57
CA GLU A 82 23.91 24.24 10.70
C GLU A 82 24.59 23.19 11.58
N VAL A 83 25.00 23.63 12.77
CA VAL A 83 25.65 22.79 13.78
C VAL A 83 25.02 23.05 15.13
N GLU A 84 24.29 22.10 15.64
CA GLU A 84 23.62 22.18 16.92
C GLU A 84 24.14 21.14 17.91
N ALA A 85 24.17 21.47 19.20
CA ALA A 85 24.54 20.55 20.26
C ALA A 85 23.30 20.03 20.99
N PHE A 86 23.22 18.72 21.16
CA PHE A 86 22.16 18.07 21.88
C PHE A 86 22.73 17.21 23.03
N PHE A 87 22.02 17.20 24.15
CA PHE A 87 22.43 16.49 25.37
C PHE A 87 21.45 15.34 25.70
N ASP A 88 20.21 15.43 25.22
CA ASP A 88 19.22 14.39 25.42
C ASP A 88 19.26 13.35 24.28
N VAL A 89 19.30 12.09 24.65
CA VAL A 89 19.27 10.95 23.69
C VAL A 89 18.06 11.00 22.76
N ARG A 90 16.90 11.44 23.25
CA ARG A 90 15.67 11.54 22.46
C ARG A 90 15.80 12.59 21.34
N GLU A 91 16.39 13.74 21.65
CA GLU A 91 16.63 14.80 20.67
C GLU A 91 17.63 14.35 19.62
N ILE A 92 18.71 13.68 20.04
CA ILE A 92 19.74 13.13 19.14
C ILE A 92 19.13 12.10 18.19
N VAL A 93 18.31 11.18 18.70
CA VAL A 93 17.60 10.21 17.87
C VAL A 93 16.64 10.90 16.89
N ALA A 94 15.94 11.95 17.32
CA ALA A 94 15.06 12.73 16.43
C ALA A 94 15.83 13.40 15.28
N GLN A 95 17.03 13.93 15.56
CA GLN A 95 17.91 14.49 14.53
C GLN A 95 18.38 13.43 13.53
N LEU A 96 18.79 12.25 14.01
CA LEU A 96 19.24 11.15 13.14
C LEU A 96 18.13 10.68 12.20
N VAL A 97 16.93 10.45 12.70
CA VAL A 97 15.81 10.01 11.85
C VAL A 97 15.28 11.08 10.92
N SER A 98 15.64 12.36 11.18
CA SER A 98 15.37 13.51 10.29
C SER A 98 16.41 13.66 9.17
N GLY A 99 17.47 12.84 9.16
CA GLY A 99 18.52 12.86 8.13
C GLY A 99 19.73 13.72 8.45
N HIS A 100 19.97 14.02 9.73
CA HIS A 100 21.21 14.66 10.16
C HIS A 100 22.29 13.62 10.47
N ALA A 101 23.56 13.99 10.32
CA ALA A 101 24.67 13.22 10.88
C ALA A 101 24.98 13.71 12.29
N VAL A 102 25.19 12.79 13.20
CA VAL A 102 25.50 13.10 14.60
C VAL A 102 26.88 12.60 14.94
N VAL A 103 27.73 13.50 15.47
CA VAL A 103 29.08 13.21 15.90
C VAL A 103 29.15 13.17 17.41
N LEU A 104 29.70 12.09 17.92
CA LEU A 104 30.07 11.85 19.32
C LEU A 104 31.58 11.83 19.43
N THR A 105 32.14 12.41 20.49
CA THR A 105 33.59 12.41 20.74
C THR A 105 33.85 12.10 22.20
N ASP A 106 34.89 11.34 22.45
CA ASP A 106 35.29 11.01 23.81
C ASP A 106 35.67 12.28 24.60
N GLY A 107 35.12 12.41 25.81
CA GLY A 107 35.29 13.58 26.68
C GLY A 107 34.38 14.76 26.33
N MET A 108 33.38 14.59 25.46
CA MET A 108 32.37 15.59 25.17
C MET A 108 31.03 15.17 25.78
N ASP A 109 30.41 16.02 26.58
CA ASP A 109 29.06 15.82 27.06
C ASP A 109 28.08 16.16 25.93
N GLY A 110 27.23 15.18 25.54
CA GLY A 110 26.27 15.34 24.45
C GLY A 110 26.82 14.97 23.08
N ALA A 111 26.15 15.44 22.03
CA ALA A 111 26.45 15.16 20.62
C ALA A 111 26.29 16.42 19.76
N LEU A 112 27.03 16.49 18.65
CA LEU A 112 26.84 17.53 17.63
C LEU A 112 26.11 17.00 16.43
N SER A 113 25.03 17.67 16.06
CA SER A 113 24.20 17.38 14.88
C SER A 113 24.61 18.28 13.73
N PHE A 114 24.73 17.71 12.54
CA PHE A 114 25.11 18.39 11.30
C PHE A 114 24.07 18.12 10.23
N ASP A 115 23.57 19.17 9.59
CA ASP A 115 22.71 19.02 8.43
C ASP A 115 23.52 18.60 7.20
N VAL A 116 23.41 17.31 6.87
CA VAL A 116 24.02 16.69 5.70
C VAL A 116 22.98 16.05 4.81
N ARG A 117 21.72 16.49 4.92
CA ARG A 117 20.61 15.94 4.15
C ARG A 117 20.88 16.01 2.66
N GLY A 118 20.73 14.90 1.98
CA GLY A 118 20.80 14.81 0.53
C GLY A 118 19.45 15.15 -0.09
N ALA A 119 19.45 15.94 -1.16
CA ALA A 119 18.29 15.97 -2.05
C ALA A 119 18.14 14.58 -2.64
N VAL A 120 16.94 13.96 -2.51
CA VAL A 120 16.62 12.74 -3.25
C VAL A 120 16.84 13.07 -4.72
N ARG A 121 17.88 12.48 -5.29
CA ARG A 121 18.22 12.68 -6.70
C ARG A 121 17.06 12.12 -7.53
N ARG A 122 16.60 12.92 -8.48
CA ARG A 122 15.65 12.67 -9.56
C ARG A 122 15.23 11.22 -9.74
N GLY A 123 13.94 10.99 -9.80
CA GLY A 123 13.33 9.72 -10.13
C GLY A 123 12.00 9.46 -9.45
N ILE A 124 11.54 10.39 -8.56
CA ILE A 124 10.21 10.28 -7.99
C ILE A 124 9.23 10.67 -9.09
N SER A 125 8.75 9.67 -9.82
CA SER A 125 7.64 9.82 -10.78
C SER A 125 6.30 9.68 -10.03
N PRO A 126 5.23 10.29 -10.56
CA PRO A 126 3.90 10.00 -10.05
C PRO A 126 3.56 8.54 -10.30
N PRO A 127 2.79 7.90 -9.40
CA PRO A 127 2.35 6.53 -9.57
C PRO A 127 1.50 6.41 -10.84
N LEU A 128 1.76 5.38 -11.65
CA LEU A 128 1.08 5.18 -12.93
C LEU A 128 -0.30 4.56 -12.75
N THR A 129 -0.43 3.63 -11.81
CA THR A 129 -1.65 2.84 -11.61
C THR A 129 -2.58 3.41 -10.53
N GLU A 130 -2.04 4.19 -9.57
CA GLU A 130 -2.78 4.74 -8.44
C GLU A 130 -2.77 6.28 -8.46
N SER A 131 -3.23 6.90 -9.55
CA SER A 131 -3.36 8.36 -9.62
C SER A 131 -4.41 8.89 -8.65
N VAL A 132 -4.15 10.02 -8.00
CA VAL A 132 -5.06 10.69 -7.06
C VAL A 132 -5.24 12.15 -7.44
N VAL A 133 -6.43 12.70 -7.12
CA VAL A 133 -6.75 14.12 -7.34
C VAL A 133 -6.17 14.97 -6.21
N ARG A 134 -6.15 14.45 -4.99
CA ARG A 134 -5.66 15.16 -3.80
C ARG A 134 -4.71 14.27 -3.01
N GLY A 135 -3.55 14.79 -2.67
CA GLY A 135 -2.54 14.09 -1.87
C GLY A 135 -1.16 14.15 -2.49
N PRO A 136 -0.17 13.48 -1.90
CA PRO A 136 1.16 13.37 -2.48
C PRO A 136 1.12 12.65 -3.84
N HIS A 137 1.91 13.15 -4.80
CA HIS A 137 2.06 12.54 -6.12
C HIS A 137 3.37 11.77 -6.27
N GLN A 138 3.96 11.38 -5.15
CA GLN A 138 5.20 10.59 -5.13
C GLN A 138 4.87 9.11 -5.25
N GLY A 139 5.53 8.40 -6.17
CA GLY A 139 5.51 6.95 -6.32
C GLY A 139 6.82 6.31 -5.87
N PHE A 140 6.80 5.01 -5.56
CA PHE A 140 8.01 4.22 -5.43
C PHE A 140 8.69 4.08 -6.80
N ASN A 141 9.99 3.77 -6.77
CA ASN A 141 10.79 3.47 -7.95
C ASN A 141 11.41 2.07 -7.84
N GLU A 142 12.17 1.68 -8.85
CA GLU A 142 12.81 0.37 -8.92
C GLU A 142 13.95 0.20 -7.90
N SER A 143 14.49 1.30 -7.37
CA SER A 143 15.55 1.26 -6.35
C SER A 143 14.99 1.02 -4.96
N ILE A 144 15.31 -0.13 -4.37
CA ILE A 144 14.91 -0.45 -2.99
C ILE A 144 15.41 0.59 -1.98
N ARG A 145 16.61 1.15 -2.21
CA ARG A 145 17.21 2.16 -1.33
C ARG A 145 16.41 3.46 -1.32
N ASP A 146 15.98 3.92 -2.50
CA ASP A 146 15.16 5.13 -2.61
C ASP A 146 13.77 4.91 -2.00
N SER A 147 13.22 3.72 -2.19
CA SER A 147 11.92 3.33 -1.63
C SER A 147 11.94 3.28 -0.10
N ILE A 148 12.99 2.73 0.51
CA ILE A 148 13.22 2.79 1.97
C ILE A 148 13.34 4.24 2.44
N THR A 149 14.11 5.05 1.72
CA THR A 149 14.32 6.49 2.03
C THR A 149 13.01 7.27 2.02
N LEU A 150 12.13 7.01 1.03
CA LEU A 150 10.79 7.63 0.96
C LEU A 150 9.94 7.30 2.18
N LEU A 151 9.90 6.04 2.61
CA LEU A 151 9.15 5.63 3.81
C LEU A 151 9.72 6.25 5.09
N ARG A 152 11.04 6.29 5.24
CA ARG A 152 11.69 6.94 6.40
C ARG A 152 11.44 8.45 6.46
N ARG A 153 11.35 9.12 5.31
CA ARG A 153 10.99 10.55 5.24
C ARG A 153 9.54 10.82 5.65
N ILE A 154 8.62 9.92 5.30
CA ILE A 154 7.21 10.04 5.69
C ILE A 154 7.02 9.67 7.17
N LEU A 155 7.76 8.67 7.65
CA LEU A 155 7.70 8.16 9.02
C LEU A 155 9.07 8.31 9.72
N PRO A 156 9.45 9.54 10.14
CA PRO A 156 10.73 9.79 10.82
C PRO A 156 10.66 9.30 12.27
N THR A 157 10.75 7.98 12.48
CA THR A 157 10.71 7.33 13.79
C THR A 157 11.75 6.23 13.90
N PRO A 158 12.42 6.08 15.05
CA PRO A 158 13.36 4.98 15.28
C PRO A 158 12.66 3.61 15.36
N GLU A 159 11.35 3.60 15.62
CA GLU A 159 10.52 2.38 15.67
C GLU A 159 10.27 1.75 14.29
N LEU A 160 10.60 2.45 13.20
CA LEU A 160 10.51 1.91 11.85
C LEU A 160 11.72 1.02 11.60
N ILE A 161 11.48 -0.29 11.59
CA ILE A 161 12.50 -1.32 11.33
C ILE A 161 12.48 -1.68 9.85
N GLY A 162 13.67 -1.81 9.25
CA GLY A 162 13.85 -2.32 7.89
C GLY A 162 14.86 -3.45 7.89
N GLU A 163 14.40 -4.70 7.77
CA GLU A 163 15.28 -5.87 7.70
C GLU A 163 15.61 -6.20 6.25
N MET A 164 16.88 -6.15 5.88
CA MET A 164 17.33 -6.58 4.57
C MET A 164 17.53 -8.09 4.54
N ARG A 165 17.00 -8.73 3.50
CA ARG A 165 17.16 -10.15 3.21
C ARG A 165 17.50 -10.35 1.74
N GLN A 166 18.04 -11.50 1.42
CA GLN A 166 18.25 -11.96 0.06
C GLN A 166 17.26 -13.10 -0.22
N ILE A 167 16.58 -13.06 -1.36
CA ILE A 167 15.66 -14.10 -1.79
C ILE A 167 16.03 -14.59 -3.19
N GLY A 168 16.03 -15.92 -3.38
CA GLY A 168 16.48 -16.60 -4.61
C GLY A 168 17.75 -17.41 -4.39
N ASP A 169 17.73 -18.66 -4.85
CA ASP A 169 18.81 -19.61 -4.61
C ASP A 169 19.97 -19.44 -5.62
N ALA A 170 19.67 -19.18 -6.89
CA ALA A 170 20.69 -19.03 -7.94
C ALA A 170 21.09 -17.57 -8.16
N ILE A 171 20.12 -16.66 -8.22
CA ILE A 171 20.33 -15.22 -8.42
C ILE A 171 19.56 -14.48 -7.32
N PRO A 172 20.22 -14.20 -6.17
CA PRO A 172 19.56 -13.54 -5.06
C PRO A 172 19.21 -12.09 -5.37
N VAL A 173 18.00 -11.68 -4.96
CA VAL A 173 17.50 -10.30 -5.07
C VAL A 173 17.32 -9.74 -3.67
N SER A 174 17.62 -8.46 -3.50
CA SER A 174 17.45 -7.76 -2.24
C SER A 174 15.98 -7.55 -1.93
N LEU A 175 15.55 -7.96 -0.75
CA LEU A 175 14.23 -7.78 -0.19
C LEU A 175 14.35 -7.02 1.14
N CYS A 176 13.56 -5.98 1.34
CA CYS A 176 13.46 -5.29 2.62
C CYS A 176 12.09 -5.55 3.24
N VAL A 177 12.07 -6.02 4.48
CA VAL A 177 10.88 -6.22 5.30
C VAL A 177 10.77 -5.04 6.24
N MET A 178 9.81 -4.13 5.99
CA MET A 178 9.60 -2.94 6.81
C MET A 178 8.36 -3.06 7.69
N TYR A 179 8.51 -2.69 8.95
CA TYR A 179 7.43 -2.70 9.93
C TYR A 179 7.69 -1.73 11.07
N LEU A 180 6.63 -1.34 11.80
CA LEU A 180 6.76 -0.56 13.05
C LEU A 180 6.83 -1.50 14.24
N GLN A 181 7.96 -1.49 14.97
CA GLN A 181 8.25 -2.37 16.10
C GLN A 181 7.15 -2.35 17.19
N ASN A 182 6.58 -1.18 17.45
CA ASN A 182 5.58 -0.96 18.46
C ASN A 182 4.13 -1.20 18.00
N ALA A 183 3.90 -1.44 16.71
CA ALA A 183 2.56 -1.58 16.13
C ALA A 183 2.32 -2.94 15.46
N VAL A 184 3.38 -3.62 14.99
CA VAL A 184 3.28 -4.88 14.26
C VAL A 184 2.81 -6.02 15.18
N ASP A 185 1.98 -6.91 14.64
CA ASP A 185 1.68 -8.18 15.28
C ASP A 185 2.86 -9.15 15.13
N LYS A 186 3.46 -9.51 16.26
CA LYS A 186 4.64 -10.39 16.31
C LYS A 186 4.38 -11.77 15.71
N SER A 187 3.15 -12.28 15.82
CA SER A 187 2.78 -13.58 15.27
C SER A 187 2.73 -13.56 13.74
N SER A 188 2.19 -12.51 13.16
CA SER A 188 2.18 -12.31 11.71
C SER A 188 3.58 -12.07 11.15
N LEU A 189 4.40 -11.29 11.87
CA LEU A 189 5.80 -11.05 11.48
C LEU A 189 6.62 -12.35 11.50
N SER A 190 6.48 -13.18 12.54
CA SER A 190 7.22 -14.45 12.64
C SER A 190 6.79 -15.43 11.55
N ARG A 191 5.50 -15.51 11.22
CA ARG A 191 5.00 -16.34 10.10
C ARG A 191 5.56 -15.88 8.76
N LEU A 192 5.58 -14.56 8.52
CA LEU A 192 6.15 -14.02 7.29
C LEU A 192 7.65 -14.37 7.17
N LYS A 193 8.42 -14.18 8.25
CA LYS A 193 9.85 -14.51 8.27
C LYS A 193 10.09 -15.99 7.99
N ALA A 194 9.33 -16.88 8.64
CA ALA A 194 9.43 -18.32 8.41
C ALA A 194 9.12 -18.68 6.94
N ARG A 195 8.06 -18.08 6.35
CA ARG A 195 7.77 -18.31 4.93
C ARG A 195 8.88 -17.84 3.99
N LEU A 196 9.44 -16.65 4.27
CA LEU A 196 10.53 -16.12 3.45
C LEU A 196 11.79 -17.02 3.51
N GLU A 197 12.00 -17.71 4.62
CA GLU A 197 13.10 -18.69 4.78
C GLU A 197 12.83 -20.01 4.04
N GLU A 198 11.56 -20.36 3.82
CA GLU A 198 11.14 -21.58 3.11
C GLU A 198 10.95 -21.36 1.59
N VAL A 199 11.11 -20.14 1.09
CA VAL A 199 11.03 -19.87 -0.35
C VAL A 199 12.30 -20.31 -1.05
N HIS A 200 12.19 -21.36 -1.84
CA HIS A 200 13.24 -21.88 -2.71
C HIS A 200 12.87 -21.67 -4.17
N ILE A 201 13.49 -20.69 -4.79
CA ILE A 201 13.28 -20.33 -6.20
C ILE A 201 14.60 -19.78 -6.76
N ASP A 202 14.87 -20.00 -8.03
CA ASP A 202 16.11 -19.51 -8.67
C ASP A 202 16.23 -17.98 -8.58
N HIS A 203 15.15 -17.26 -8.87
CA HIS A 203 15.10 -15.81 -8.89
C HIS A 203 13.67 -15.27 -8.78
N VAL A 204 13.46 -14.16 -8.06
CA VAL A 204 12.17 -13.47 -7.95
C VAL A 204 12.17 -12.25 -8.87
N LEU A 205 11.50 -12.33 -10.03
CA LEU A 205 11.49 -11.29 -11.05
C LEU A 205 10.60 -10.09 -10.70
N SER A 206 9.58 -10.27 -9.89
CA SER A 206 8.59 -9.23 -9.60
C SER A 206 7.95 -9.42 -8.24
N ILE A 207 7.38 -8.34 -7.72
CA ILE A 207 6.62 -8.37 -6.46
C ILE A 207 5.37 -9.27 -6.57
N GLY A 208 4.75 -9.38 -7.75
CA GLY A 208 3.63 -10.28 -7.98
C GLY A 208 4.01 -11.76 -7.96
N ALA A 209 5.26 -12.11 -8.31
CA ALA A 209 5.76 -13.47 -8.10
C ALA A 209 5.93 -13.76 -6.59
N LEU A 210 6.43 -12.78 -5.84
CA LEU A 210 6.56 -12.89 -4.39
C LEU A 210 5.20 -13.00 -3.70
N GLU A 211 4.17 -12.28 -4.16
CA GLU A 211 2.79 -12.40 -3.68
C GLU A 211 2.31 -13.85 -3.73
N GLN A 212 2.42 -14.50 -4.90
CA GLN A 212 1.98 -15.89 -5.11
C GLN A 212 2.69 -16.89 -4.20
N LEU A 213 3.96 -16.62 -3.85
CA LEU A 213 4.75 -17.47 -2.95
C LEU A 213 4.38 -17.29 -1.46
N LEU A 214 3.84 -16.13 -1.10
CA LEU A 214 3.54 -15.78 0.29
C LEU A 214 2.08 -15.95 0.69
N GLU A 215 1.16 -16.08 -0.25
CA GLU A 215 -0.27 -16.21 0.01
C GLU A 215 -0.63 -17.47 0.80
N ASP A 216 -1.61 -17.35 1.72
CA ASP A 216 -2.16 -18.49 2.49
C ASP A 216 -2.92 -19.47 1.58
N HIS A 217 -3.58 -18.93 0.55
CA HIS A 217 -4.47 -19.66 -0.36
C HIS A 217 -4.14 -19.35 -1.83
N PRO A 218 -3.09 -19.98 -2.42
CA PRO A 218 -2.58 -19.64 -3.74
C PRO A 218 -3.57 -19.92 -4.89
N PHE A 219 -4.59 -20.76 -4.67
CA PHE A 219 -5.66 -21.04 -5.64
C PHE A 219 -6.89 -20.12 -5.48
N SER A 220 -6.82 -19.13 -4.62
CA SER A 220 -7.89 -18.15 -4.46
C SER A 220 -7.88 -17.16 -5.62
N LEU A 221 -9.08 -16.82 -6.16
CA LEU A 221 -9.21 -15.71 -7.11
C LEU A 221 -9.05 -14.35 -6.44
N LEU A 222 -9.23 -14.28 -5.12
CA LEU A 222 -9.16 -13.03 -4.38
C LEU A 222 -7.73 -12.80 -3.88
N PRO A 223 -7.14 -11.62 -4.14
CA PRO A 223 -5.80 -11.29 -3.66
C PRO A 223 -5.80 -11.19 -2.13
N GLN A 224 -4.76 -11.73 -1.50
CA GLN A 224 -4.63 -11.75 -0.03
C GLN A 224 -3.64 -10.72 0.47
N CYS A 225 -3.07 -9.93 -0.43
CA CYS A 225 -2.12 -8.86 -0.18
C CYS A 225 -2.64 -7.56 -0.79
N VAL A 226 -2.09 -6.43 -0.38
CA VAL A 226 -2.29 -5.13 -1.06
C VAL A 226 -1.02 -4.77 -1.78
N MET A 227 -1.09 -4.57 -3.09
CA MET A 227 -0.01 -3.97 -3.86
C MET A 227 -0.22 -2.46 -3.98
N THR A 228 0.84 -1.66 -3.84
CA THR A 228 0.76 -0.22 -4.02
C THR A 228 2.06 0.37 -4.54
N GLU A 229 1.94 1.38 -5.41
CA GLU A 229 3.06 2.21 -5.88
C GLU A 229 3.24 3.46 -4.99
N ARG A 230 2.38 3.65 -3.98
CA ARG A 230 2.30 4.88 -3.21
C ARG A 230 2.95 4.78 -1.84
N PRO A 231 3.99 5.59 -1.56
CA PRO A 231 4.63 5.61 -0.24
C PRO A 231 3.70 6.09 0.89
N ASP A 232 2.79 7.03 0.63
CA ASP A 232 1.82 7.53 1.63
C ASP A 232 0.81 6.45 2.03
N ARG A 233 0.33 5.62 1.07
CA ARG A 233 -0.53 4.48 1.33
C ARG A 233 0.19 3.42 2.16
N ALA A 234 1.40 3.03 1.75
CA ALA A 234 2.23 2.09 2.48
C ALA A 234 2.54 2.58 3.91
N ALA A 235 2.89 3.86 4.07
CA ALA A 235 3.12 4.47 5.38
C ALA A 235 1.88 4.45 6.28
N SER A 236 0.69 4.72 5.73
CA SER A 236 -0.56 4.64 6.48
C SER A 236 -0.85 3.22 6.99
N MET A 237 -0.52 2.21 6.18
CA MET A 237 -0.68 0.79 6.52
C MET A 237 0.36 0.34 7.57
N LEU A 238 1.60 0.84 7.50
CA LEU A 238 2.61 0.65 8.56
C LEU A 238 2.13 1.21 9.90
N LEU A 239 1.51 2.38 9.91
CA LEU A 239 0.92 2.97 11.12
C LEU A 239 -0.22 2.12 11.71
N GLU A 240 -0.89 1.32 10.89
CA GLU A 240 -1.90 0.35 11.34
C GLU A 240 -1.31 -0.96 11.86
N GLY A 241 0.01 -1.17 11.71
CA GLY A 241 0.71 -2.36 12.16
C GLY A 241 0.87 -3.44 11.10
N GLN A 242 0.63 -3.11 9.83
CA GLN A 242 0.91 -4.00 8.71
C GLN A 242 2.41 -3.99 8.36
N ILE A 243 2.83 -4.97 7.59
CA ILE A 243 4.21 -5.19 7.16
C ILE A 243 4.29 -4.84 5.67
N VAL A 244 5.33 -4.11 5.28
CA VAL A 244 5.59 -3.70 3.90
C VAL A 244 6.83 -4.44 3.39
N LEU A 245 6.70 -5.08 2.24
CA LEU A 245 7.80 -5.75 1.53
C LEU A 245 8.21 -4.92 0.33
N LEU A 246 9.47 -4.59 0.25
CA LEU A 246 10.13 -3.87 -0.84
C LEU A 246 11.06 -4.83 -1.56
N LEU A 247 10.88 -5.02 -2.86
CA LEU A 247 11.75 -5.85 -3.70
C LEU A 247 12.56 -4.95 -4.63
N ASP A 248 13.85 -5.18 -4.72
CA ASP A 248 14.72 -4.44 -5.64
C ASP A 248 14.31 -4.72 -7.08
N GLY A 249 14.30 -3.68 -7.91
CA GLY A 249 13.81 -3.76 -9.29
C GLY A 249 12.28 -3.65 -9.45
N SER A 250 11.50 -3.45 -8.36
CA SER A 250 10.04 -3.29 -8.44
C SER A 250 9.59 -1.93 -7.92
N PRO A 251 8.82 -1.14 -8.71
CA PRO A 251 8.23 0.11 -8.25
C PRO A 251 6.97 -0.09 -7.39
N GLN A 252 6.55 -1.33 -7.21
CA GLN A 252 5.42 -1.70 -6.36
C GLN A 252 5.91 -2.36 -5.09
N VAL A 253 5.17 -2.15 -4.00
CA VAL A 253 5.42 -2.78 -2.71
C VAL A 253 4.23 -3.65 -2.31
N LEU A 254 4.51 -4.72 -1.57
CA LEU A 254 3.50 -5.63 -1.07
C LEU A 254 3.22 -5.35 0.39
N VAL A 255 1.96 -5.26 0.78
CA VAL A 255 1.55 -5.00 2.15
C VAL A 255 0.72 -6.16 2.69
N LEU A 256 1.13 -6.67 3.85
CA LEU A 256 0.58 -7.81 4.56
C LEU A 256 0.42 -7.52 6.07
N PRO A 257 -0.54 -8.14 6.74
CA PRO A 257 -1.71 -8.82 6.21
C PRO A 257 -2.71 -7.84 5.59
N ALA A 258 -3.57 -8.32 4.69
CA ALA A 258 -4.60 -7.52 4.05
C ALA A 258 -6.01 -8.01 4.40
N SER A 259 -7.02 -7.15 4.26
CA SER A 259 -8.43 -7.53 4.30
C SER A 259 -9.14 -7.02 3.05
N LEU A 260 -10.30 -7.61 2.74
CA LEU A 260 -11.15 -7.19 1.61
C LEU A 260 -11.40 -5.68 1.58
N LEU A 261 -11.59 -5.06 2.76
CA LEU A 261 -11.88 -3.64 2.84
C LEU A 261 -10.67 -2.76 2.49
N HIS A 262 -9.45 -3.21 2.77
CA HIS A 262 -8.23 -2.48 2.36
C HIS A 262 -8.07 -2.42 0.84
N LEU A 263 -8.56 -3.44 0.12
CA LEU A 263 -8.57 -3.47 -1.34
C LEU A 263 -9.59 -2.50 -1.95
N LEU A 264 -10.62 -2.12 -1.18
CA LEU A 264 -11.65 -1.15 -1.60
C LEU A 264 -11.34 0.29 -1.20
N HIS A 265 -10.33 0.51 -0.35
CA HIS A 265 -9.92 1.85 0.10
C HIS A 265 -8.90 2.48 -0.85
N THR A 266 -9.06 3.79 -1.08
CA THR A 266 -8.11 4.60 -1.84
C THR A 266 -7.51 5.70 -0.96
N PRO A 267 -6.31 6.20 -1.26
CA PRO A 267 -5.71 7.35 -0.58
C PRO A 267 -6.55 8.62 -0.66
N ASP A 268 -7.33 8.80 -1.74
CA ASP A 268 -8.25 9.95 -1.87
C ASP A 268 -9.28 10.02 -0.75
N ASP A 269 -9.70 8.86 -0.23
CA ASP A 269 -10.64 8.81 0.89
C ASP A 269 -10.07 9.49 2.13
N THR A 270 -8.77 9.33 2.38
CA THR A 270 -8.08 9.92 3.54
C THR A 270 -7.78 11.40 3.37
N SER A 271 -7.55 11.85 2.14
CA SER A 271 -7.21 13.23 1.79
C SER A 271 -8.43 14.14 1.66
N SER A 272 -9.64 13.56 1.54
CA SER A 272 -10.89 14.28 1.38
C SER A 272 -11.65 14.44 2.71
N ARG A 273 -12.78 15.20 2.69
CA ARG A 273 -13.67 15.27 3.86
C ARG A 273 -14.32 13.91 4.13
N TRP A 274 -14.51 13.56 5.38
CA TRP A 274 -15.01 12.24 5.81
C TRP A 274 -16.36 11.86 5.16
N LEU A 275 -17.29 12.81 4.97
CA LEU A 275 -18.57 12.56 4.29
C LEU A 275 -18.36 12.16 2.83
N TYR A 276 -17.45 12.85 2.12
CA TYR A 276 -17.14 12.55 0.73
C TYR A 276 -16.46 11.17 0.61
N GLY A 277 -15.49 10.85 1.49
CA GLY A 277 -14.87 9.54 1.52
C GLY A 277 -15.87 8.41 1.77
N THR A 278 -16.83 8.62 2.70
CA THR A 278 -17.93 7.66 2.94
C THR A 278 -18.77 7.45 1.70
N PHE A 279 -19.18 8.54 1.03
CA PHE A 279 -19.99 8.48 -0.18
C PHE A 279 -19.28 7.72 -1.31
N MET A 280 -17.99 7.99 -1.52
CA MET A 280 -17.19 7.29 -2.55
C MET A 280 -17.02 5.81 -2.26
N ARG A 281 -16.84 5.42 -0.99
CA ARG A 281 -16.79 4.01 -0.59
C ARG A 281 -18.10 3.28 -0.86
N LEU A 282 -19.24 3.93 -0.59
CA LEU A 282 -20.56 3.38 -0.90
C LEU A 282 -20.77 3.21 -2.42
N ILE A 283 -20.34 4.19 -3.22
CA ILE A 283 -20.40 4.08 -4.69
C ILE A 283 -19.53 2.93 -5.19
N ARG A 284 -18.30 2.75 -4.67
CA ARG A 284 -17.44 1.63 -5.04
C ARG A 284 -18.06 0.28 -4.68
N LEU A 285 -18.63 0.19 -3.49
CA LEU A 285 -19.32 -1.02 -3.05
C LEU A 285 -20.53 -1.32 -3.97
N LEU A 286 -21.32 -0.31 -4.31
CA LEU A 286 -22.42 -0.44 -5.26
C LEU A 286 -21.91 -0.86 -6.65
N GLY A 287 -20.81 -0.24 -7.11
CA GLY A 287 -20.16 -0.59 -8.38
C GLY A 287 -19.71 -2.04 -8.39
N LEU A 288 -19.07 -2.52 -7.32
CA LEU A 288 -18.65 -3.91 -7.16
C LEU A 288 -19.85 -4.87 -7.24
N LEU A 289 -20.94 -4.57 -6.54
CA LEU A 289 -22.16 -5.38 -6.56
C LEU A 289 -22.82 -5.37 -7.95
N CYS A 290 -22.91 -4.22 -8.60
CA CYS A 290 -23.41 -4.10 -9.96
C CYS A 290 -22.52 -4.88 -10.95
N ALA A 291 -21.20 -4.75 -10.84
CA ALA A 291 -20.28 -5.49 -11.68
C ALA A 291 -20.48 -6.99 -11.57
N LEU A 292 -20.60 -7.50 -10.35
CA LEU A 292 -20.71 -8.93 -10.10
C LEU A 292 -22.11 -9.48 -10.44
N MET A 293 -23.16 -8.81 -9.96
CA MET A 293 -24.50 -9.41 -9.94
C MET A 293 -25.39 -9.00 -11.11
N LEU A 294 -25.26 -7.77 -11.64
CA LEU A 294 -26.24 -7.20 -12.56
C LEU A 294 -26.43 -8.02 -13.85
N PRO A 295 -25.38 -8.50 -14.55
CA PRO A 295 -25.54 -9.33 -15.75
C PRO A 295 -26.24 -10.65 -15.49
N ALA A 296 -25.87 -11.33 -14.40
CA ALA A 296 -26.48 -12.61 -14.03
C ALA A 296 -27.96 -12.45 -13.62
N LEU A 297 -28.27 -11.39 -12.85
CA LEU A 297 -29.64 -11.06 -12.47
C LEU A 297 -30.52 -10.76 -13.71
N PHE A 298 -29.98 -9.95 -14.63
CA PHE A 298 -30.71 -9.64 -15.87
C PHE A 298 -31.05 -10.90 -16.63
N VAL A 299 -30.09 -11.78 -16.87
CA VAL A 299 -30.31 -13.05 -17.57
C VAL A 299 -31.31 -13.95 -16.80
N ALA A 300 -31.16 -14.05 -15.48
CA ALA A 300 -32.03 -14.87 -14.65
C ALA A 300 -33.49 -14.36 -14.65
N PHE A 301 -33.71 -13.04 -14.61
CA PHE A 301 -35.07 -12.50 -14.68
C PHE A 301 -35.69 -12.66 -16.06
N VAL A 302 -34.96 -12.35 -17.13
CA VAL A 302 -35.49 -12.45 -18.48
C VAL A 302 -35.80 -13.90 -18.87
N THR A 303 -34.94 -14.85 -18.46
CA THR A 303 -35.05 -16.25 -18.90
C THR A 303 -35.99 -17.09 -18.01
N PHE A 304 -35.89 -16.93 -16.68
CA PHE A 304 -36.60 -17.80 -15.72
C PHE A 304 -37.75 -17.13 -14.98
N HIS A 305 -37.70 -15.80 -14.81
CA HIS A 305 -38.66 -15.06 -13.97
C HIS A 305 -39.26 -13.84 -14.69
N PRO A 306 -39.76 -13.96 -15.94
CA PRO A 306 -40.28 -12.81 -16.70
C PRO A 306 -41.45 -12.11 -16.00
N GLN A 307 -42.18 -12.80 -15.13
CA GLN A 307 -43.29 -12.21 -14.37
C GLN A 307 -42.87 -11.16 -13.35
N ALA A 308 -41.57 -11.15 -12.94
CA ALA A 308 -41.02 -10.17 -12.01
C ALA A 308 -40.72 -8.83 -12.68
N LEU A 309 -40.71 -8.79 -14.02
CA LEU A 309 -40.45 -7.56 -14.78
C LEU A 309 -41.72 -6.75 -15.00
N PRO A 310 -41.67 -5.41 -14.99
CA PRO A 310 -42.80 -4.58 -15.41
C PRO A 310 -43.26 -4.91 -16.82
N ALA A 311 -44.56 -5.01 -17.05
CA ALA A 311 -45.13 -5.44 -18.32
C ALA A 311 -44.59 -4.66 -19.54
N ALA A 312 -44.45 -3.32 -19.43
CA ALA A 312 -43.92 -2.47 -20.50
C ALA A 312 -42.45 -2.81 -20.84
N LEU A 313 -41.64 -3.17 -19.84
CA LEU A 313 -40.26 -3.57 -20.04
C LEU A 313 -40.18 -4.96 -20.67
N LEU A 314 -41.02 -5.90 -20.21
CA LEU A 314 -41.06 -7.26 -20.72
C LEU A 314 -41.49 -7.28 -22.21
N THR A 315 -42.51 -6.51 -22.60
CA THR A 315 -42.92 -6.44 -24.01
C THR A 315 -41.81 -5.89 -24.90
N SER A 316 -41.10 -4.84 -24.46
CA SER A 316 -39.96 -4.28 -25.20
C SER A 316 -38.80 -5.27 -25.36
N ILE A 317 -38.51 -6.07 -24.32
CA ILE A 317 -37.47 -7.11 -24.38
C ILE A 317 -37.91 -8.23 -25.35
N LEU A 318 -39.14 -8.71 -25.27
CA LEU A 318 -39.65 -9.80 -26.12
C LEU A 318 -39.70 -9.39 -27.59
N GLU A 319 -40.12 -8.15 -27.89
CA GLU A 319 -40.14 -7.62 -29.26
C GLU A 319 -38.71 -7.54 -29.85
N SER A 320 -37.77 -6.98 -29.10
CA SER A 320 -36.40 -6.88 -29.58
C SER A 320 -35.68 -8.23 -29.65
N GLN A 321 -35.99 -9.16 -28.75
CA GLN A 321 -35.42 -10.51 -28.74
C GLN A 321 -35.91 -11.36 -29.91
N ALA A 322 -37.15 -11.15 -30.40
CA ALA A 322 -37.66 -11.87 -31.56
C ALA A 322 -36.84 -11.63 -32.84
N GLU A 323 -36.08 -10.54 -32.90
CA GLU A 323 -35.23 -10.20 -34.03
C GLU A 323 -33.77 -10.69 -33.89
N VAL A 324 -33.37 -11.15 -32.69
CA VAL A 324 -31.99 -11.57 -32.38
C VAL A 324 -31.90 -13.12 -32.45
N PRO A 325 -30.90 -13.66 -33.18
CA PRO A 325 -30.75 -15.11 -33.35
C PRO A 325 -30.11 -15.81 -32.14
N LEU A 326 -29.58 -15.07 -31.19
CA LEU A 326 -28.88 -15.61 -30.01
C LEU A 326 -29.82 -15.69 -28.80
N SER A 327 -29.56 -16.63 -27.91
CA SER A 327 -30.24 -16.65 -26.62
C SER A 327 -29.68 -15.59 -25.67
N VAL A 328 -30.47 -15.02 -24.77
CA VAL A 328 -30.08 -13.97 -23.85
C VAL A 328 -28.79 -14.27 -23.06
N PRO A 329 -28.56 -15.49 -22.53
CA PRO A 329 -27.31 -15.85 -21.91
C PRO A 329 -26.08 -15.73 -22.84
N LEU A 330 -26.23 -16.14 -24.12
CA LEU A 330 -25.16 -16.06 -25.11
C LEU A 330 -24.89 -14.63 -25.54
N GLU A 331 -25.92 -13.79 -25.72
CA GLU A 331 -25.79 -12.37 -26.00
C GLU A 331 -24.99 -11.68 -24.86
N MET A 332 -25.37 -11.96 -23.61
CA MET A 332 -24.72 -11.40 -22.43
C MET A 332 -23.24 -11.82 -22.36
N LEU A 333 -22.97 -13.11 -22.56
CA LEU A 333 -21.62 -13.66 -22.56
C LEU A 333 -20.76 -13.02 -23.66
N LEU A 334 -21.30 -12.94 -24.88
CA LEU A 334 -20.62 -12.33 -26.02
C LEU A 334 -20.23 -10.88 -25.71
N MET A 335 -21.17 -10.09 -25.24
CA MET A 335 -20.92 -8.68 -24.94
C MET A 335 -19.94 -8.50 -23.78
N LEU A 336 -20.01 -9.30 -22.73
CA LEU A 336 -19.03 -9.24 -21.62
C LEU A 336 -17.62 -9.58 -22.10
N ILE A 337 -17.46 -10.61 -22.94
CA ILE A 337 -16.17 -10.96 -23.53
C ILE A 337 -15.66 -9.80 -24.40
N MET A 338 -16.49 -9.23 -25.26
CA MET A 338 -16.12 -8.12 -26.14
C MET A 338 -15.70 -6.87 -25.33
N PHE A 339 -16.44 -6.50 -24.30
CA PHE A 339 -16.04 -5.37 -23.43
C PHE A 339 -14.76 -5.65 -22.65
N ASN A 340 -14.53 -6.88 -22.18
CA ASN A 340 -13.28 -7.27 -21.54
C ASN A 340 -12.09 -7.22 -22.53
N LEU A 341 -12.28 -7.63 -23.79
CA LEU A 341 -11.27 -7.52 -24.84
C LEU A 341 -10.92 -6.05 -25.14
N VAL A 342 -11.94 -5.18 -25.25
CA VAL A 342 -11.71 -3.73 -25.42
C VAL A 342 -10.92 -3.16 -24.23
N GLY A 343 -11.27 -3.56 -23.00
CA GLY A 343 -10.56 -3.16 -21.78
C GLY A 343 -9.08 -3.60 -21.80
N GLU A 344 -8.82 -4.87 -22.14
CA GLU A 344 -7.47 -5.42 -22.22
C GLU A 344 -6.63 -4.74 -23.33
N ALA A 345 -7.24 -4.51 -24.50
CA ALA A 345 -6.59 -3.81 -25.59
C ALA A 345 -6.23 -2.37 -25.22
N SER A 346 -7.10 -1.67 -24.48
CA SER A 346 -6.88 -0.28 -24.06
C SER A 346 -5.68 -0.09 -23.15
N ILE A 347 -5.35 -1.09 -22.33
CA ILE A 347 -4.18 -1.05 -21.43
C ILE A 347 -2.86 -1.18 -22.21
N ARG A 348 -2.86 -1.89 -23.32
CA ARG A 348 -1.66 -2.16 -24.14
C ARG A 348 -1.32 -1.06 -25.12
N VAL A 349 -2.24 -0.16 -25.39
CA VAL A 349 -2.04 0.96 -26.32
C VAL A 349 -1.47 2.17 -25.57
N PRO A 350 -0.49 2.91 -26.13
CA PRO A 350 0.04 4.12 -25.51
C PRO A 350 -1.06 5.10 -25.10
N SER A 351 -0.92 5.74 -23.95
CA SER A 351 -1.96 6.50 -23.24
C SER A 351 -2.70 7.55 -24.06
N LEU A 352 -2.03 8.20 -25.01
CA LEU A 352 -2.64 9.22 -25.90
C LEU A 352 -3.68 8.66 -26.85
N THR A 353 -3.52 7.42 -27.31
CA THR A 353 -4.43 6.74 -28.24
C THR A 353 -5.32 5.71 -27.57
N GLY A 354 -4.93 5.18 -26.40
CA GLY A 354 -5.66 4.13 -25.71
C GLY A 354 -7.04 4.57 -25.22
N SER A 355 -7.16 5.77 -24.66
CA SER A 355 -8.45 6.32 -24.20
C SER A 355 -9.43 6.58 -25.35
N THR A 356 -8.91 7.10 -26.48
CA THR A 356 -9.71 7.31 -27.69
C THR A 356 -10.14 5.97 -28.31
N LEU A 357 -9.24 4.99 -28.37
CA LEU A 357 -9.55 3.66 -28.88
C LEU A 357 -10.64 2.99 -28.05
N GLY A 358 -10.54 3.02 -26.73
CA GLY A 358 -11.54 2.44 -25.83
C GLY A 358 -12.93 3.06 -25.99
N THR A 359 -12.98 4.40 -26.07
CA THR A 359 -14.25 5.13 -26.22
C THR A 359 -14.88 4.87 -27.59
N VAL A 360 -14.10 5.01 -28.67
CA VAL A 360 -14.60 4.83 -30.04
C VAL A 360 -14.97 3.37 -30.30
N SER A 361 -14.13 2.42 -29.87
CA SER A 361 -14.43 1.00 -30.03
C SER A 361 -15.66 0.57 -29.26
N GLY A 362 -15.83 1.04 -28.02
CA GLY A 362 -17.03 0.75 -27.22
C GLY A 362 -18.31 1.28 -27.84
N LEU A 363 -18.25 2.52 -28.39
CA LEU A 363 -19.41 3.13 -29.05
C LEU A 363 -19.74 2.40 -30.36
N ILE A 364 -18.74 2.23 -31.25
CA ILE A 364 -18.94 1.58 -32.55
C ILE A 364 -19.39 0.14 -32.35
N LEU A 365 -18.76 -0.62 -31.46
CA LEU A 365 -19.09 -2.00 -31.19
C LEU A 365 -20.53 -2.12 -30.67
N GLY A 366 -20.93 -1.27 -29.69
CA GLY A 366 -22.26 -1.26 -29.14
C GLY A 366 -23.33 -0.95 -30.21
N GLN A 367 -23.13 0.10 -31.03
CA GLN A 367 -24.05 0.46 -32.09
C GLN A 367 -24.12 -0.62 -33.19
N ALA A 368 -22.97 -1.10 -33.65
CA ALA A 368 -22.93 -2.12 -34.70
C ALA A 368 -23.59 -3.45 -34.25
N ALA A 369 -23.42 -3.83 -32.97
CA ALA A 369 -24.04 -5.03 -32.42
C ALA A 369 -25.57 -4.94 -32.40
N VAL A 370 -26.13 -3.76 -32.10
CA VAL A 370 -27.61 -3.52 -32.18
C VAL A 370 -28.09 -3.45 -33.61
N GLU A 371 -27.40 -2.68 -34.48
CA GLU A 371 -27.79 -2.57 -35.90
C GLU A 371 -27.73 -3.89 -36.63
N ALA A 372 -26.75 -4.73 -36.31
CA ALA A 372 -26.62 -6.08 -36.82
C ALA A 372 -27.60 -7.09 -36.19
N LYS A 373 -28.46 -6.65 -35.25
CA LYS A 373 -29.40 -7.50 -34.51
C LYS A 373 -28.71 -8.68 -33.81
N LEU A 374 -27.47 -8.49 -33.35
CA LEU A 374 -26.75 -9.51 -32.60
C LEU A 374 -27.10 -9.50 -31.12
N VAL A 375 -27.49 -8.34 -30.59
CA VAL A 375 -27.89 -8.14 -29.22
C VAL A 375 -29.02 -7.11 -29.11
N HIS A 376 -29.86 -7.25 -28.09
CA HIS A 376 -30.90 -6.26 -27.85
C HIS A 376 -30.41 -5.04 -27.08
N PRO A 377 -30.96 -3.83 -27.29
CA PRO A 377 -30.43 -2.56 -26.78
C PRO A 377 -30.31 -2.50 -25.27
N LEU A 378 -31.26 -3.03 -24.52
CA LEU A 378 -31.26 -3.00 -23.06
C LEU A 378 -30.08 -3.77 -22.46
N LEU A 379 -29.65 -4.87 -23.10
CA LEU A 379 -28.51 -5.66 -22.66
C LEU A 379 -27.20 -4.84 -22.67
N ILE A 380 -27.03 -3.97 -23.67
CA ILE A 380 -25.84 -3.08 -23.73
C ILE A 380 -25.79 -2.16 -22.52
N ILE A 381 -26.94 -1.63 -22.08
CA ILE A 381 -26.99 -0.77 -20.90
C ILE A 381 -26.56 -1.57 -19.66
N VAL A 382 -27.05 -2.80 -19.51
CA VAL A 382 -26.67 -3.67 -18.39
C VAL A 382 -25.18 -3.98 -18.39
N VAL A 383 -24.61 -4.33 -19.54
CA VAL A 383 -23.17 -4.59 -19.70
C VAL A 383 -22.34 -3.32 -19.41
N ALA A 384 -22.78 -2.17 -19.92
CA ALA A 384 -22.09 -0.89 -19.70
C ALA A 384 -22.04 -0.53 -18.21
N VAL A 385 -23.18 -0.60 -17.50
CA VAL A 385 -23.24 -0.32 -16.05
C VAL A 385 -22.38 -1.30 -15.27
N SER A 386 -22.42 -2.58 -15.64
CA SER A 386 -21.60 -3.61 -15.00
C SER A 386 -20.10 -3.38 -15.23
N SER A 387 -19.71 -3.06 -16.46
CA SER A 387 -18.31 -2.76 -16.80
C SER A 387 -17.80 -1.52 -16.07
N LEU A 388 -18.60 -0.43 -16.02
CA LEU A 388 -18.26 0.77 -15.24
C LEU A 388 -18.13 0.44 -13.75
N GLY A 389 -18.98 -0.45 -13.23
CA GLY A 389 -18.86 -0.95 -11.85
C GLY A 389 -17.55 -1.66 -11.58
N SER A 390 -17.04 -2.46 -12.53
CA SER A 390 -15.77 -3.16 -12.40
C SER A 390 -14.56 -2.19 -12.37
N TYR A 391 -14.63 -1.08 -13.11
CA TYR A 391 -13.60 -0.04 -13.08
C TYR A 391 -13.64 0.83 -11.81
N ALA A 392 -14.74 0.82 -11.06
CA ALA A 392 -14.84 1.50 -9.77
C ALA A 392 -14.05 0.78 -8.66
N VAL A 393 -13.65 -0.48 -8.86
CA VAL A 393 -12.80 -1.24 -7.93
C VAL A 393 -11.37 -0.71 -8.03
N PRO A 394 -10.78 -0.18 -6.93
CA PRO A 394 -9.49 0.49 -6.99
C PRO A 394 -8.30 -0.47 -7.11
N ASP A 395 -8.40 -1.67 -6.55
CA ASP A 395 -7.36 -2.68 -6.64
C ASP A 395 -7.50 -3.48 -7.94
N TYR A 396 -6.39 -3.55 -8.69
CA TYR A 396 -6.37 -4.19 -10.01
C TYR A 396 -6.64 -5.70 -9.93
N SER A 397 -6.01 -6.38 -8.99
CA SER A 397 -6.13 -7.83 -8.80
C SER A 397 -7.55 -8.21 -8.35
N LEU A 398 -8.15 -7.41 -7.45
CA LEU A 398 -9.55 -7.55 -7.06
C LEU A 398 -10.48 -7.30 -8.26
N GLY A 399 -10.19 -6.29 -9.09
CA GLY A 399 -10.95 -6.01 -10.31
C GLY A 399 -10.97 -7.20 -11.28
N LEU A 400 -9.84 -7.89 -11.48
CA LEU A 400 -9.75 -9.11 -12.29
C LEU A 400 -10.55 -10.26 -11.65
N ALA A 401 -10.44 -10.44 -10.34
CA ALA A 401 -11.21 -11.45 -9.60
C ALA A 401 -12.73 -11.25 -9.76
N VAL A 402 -13.19 -9.99 -9.72
CA VAL A 402 -14.60 -9.62 -9.93
C VAL A 402 -15.05 -9.97 -11.36
N ARG A 403 -14.24 -9.71 -12.39
CA ARG A 403 -14.58 -10.05 -13.79
C ARG A 403 -14.70 -11.55 -13.99
N ILE A 404 -13.80 -12.35 -13.42
CA ILE A 404 -13.91 -13.82 -13.45
C ILE A 404 -15.14 -14.28 -12.67
N GLY A 405 -15.36 -13.75 -11.47
CA GLY A 405 -16.53 -14.04 -10.66
C GLY A 405 -17.86 -13.70 -11.37
N GLN A 406 -17.90 -12.59 -12.12
CA GLN A 406 -19.03 -12.19 -12.96
C GLN A 406 -19.38 -13.25 -14.01
N LEU A 407 -18.40 -13.80 -14.71
CA LEU A 407 -18.61 -14.84 -15.71
C LEU A 407 -19.12 -16.14 -15.06
N LEU A 408 -18.56 -16.52 -13.91
CA LEU A 408 -19.03 -17.69 -13.16
C LEU A 408 -20.45 -17.50 -12.63
N LEU A 409 -20.76 -16.31 -12.12
CA LEU A 409 -22.10 -15.98 -11.65
C LEU A 409 -23.12 -15.92 -12.79
N LEU A 410 -22.72 -15.42 -13.97
CA LEU A 410 -23.52 -15.45 -15.18
C LEU A 410 -23.85 -16.89 -15.58
N ALA A 411 -22.87 -17.79 -15.58
CA ALA A 411 -23.09 -19.20 -15.88
C ALA A 411 -24.08 -19.84 -14.88
N ALA A 412 -23.91 -19.59 -13.57
CA ALA A 412 -24.82 -20.08 -12.54
C ALA A 412 -26.25 -19.53 -12.73
N GLY A 413 -26.39 -18.23 -13.03
CA GLY A 413 -27.67 -17.57 -13.30
C GLY A 413 -28.32 -18.05 -14.58
N SER A 414 -27.55 -18.40 -15.60
CA SER A 414 -28.05 -18.93 -16.89
C SER A 414 -28.57 -20.37 -16.78
N ILE A 415 -28.06 -21.17 -15.84
CA ILE A 415 -28.47 -22.58 -15.67
C ILE A 415 -29.61 -22.71 -14.65
N PHE A 416 -29.49 -22.02 -13.50
CA PHE A 416 -30.39 -22.19 -12.36
C PHE A 416 -31.22 -20.94 -12.03
N GLY A 417 -31.13 -19.88 -12.85
CA GLY A 417 -31.84 -18.62 -12.60
C GLY A 417 -31.40 -17.94 -11.31
N VAL A 418 -32.32 -17.28 -10.62
CA VAL A 418 -32.05 -16.58 -9.36
C VAL A 418 -31.55 -17.54 -8.27
N TYR A 419 -32.00 -18.78 -8.28
CA TYR A 419 -31.53 -19.79 -7.32
C TYR A 419 -30.02 -20.06 -7.46
N GLY A 420 -29.51 -20.15 -8.70
CA GLY A 420 -28.08 -20.29 -8.98
C GLY A 420 -27.28 -19.11 -8.49
N ILE A 421 -27.78 -17.88 -8.65
CA ILE A 421 -27.15 -16.66 -8.15
C ILE A 421 -27.04 -16.70 -6.62
N VAL A 422 -28.10 -17.04 -5.91
CA VAL A 422 -28.12 -17.14 -4.45
C VAL A 422 -27.13 -18.20 -3.96
N LEU A 423 -27.13 -19.39 -4.61
CA LEU A 423 -26.20 -20.47 -4.27
C LEU A 423 -24.74 -20.04 -4.44
N PHE A 424 -24.41 -19.43 -5.57
CA PHE A 424 -23.06 -18.94 -5.85
C PHE A 424 -22.64 -17.85 -4.86
N MET A 425 -23.51 -16.87 -4.58
CA MET A 425 -23.23 -15.80 -3.61
C MET A 425 -23.02 -16.35 -2.21
N THR A 426 -23.80 -17.36 -1.80
CA THR A 426 -23.60 -18.04 -0.51
C THR A 426 -22.24 -18.74 -0.47
N ALA A 427 -21.88 -19.47 -1.52
CA ALA A 427 -20.56 -20.12 -1.62
C ALA A 427 -19.41 -19.09 -1.59
N LEU A 428 -19.57 -17.95 -2.27
CA LEU A 428 -18.61 -16.86 -2.25
C LEU A 428 -18.47 -16.26 -0.84
N CYS A 429 -19.58 -16.03 -0.13
CA CYS A 429 -19.53 -15.54 1.26
C CYS A 429 -18.85 -16.53 2.20
N VAL A 430 -19.14 -17.82 2.08
CA VAL A 430 -18.44 -18.88 2.85
C VAL A 430 -16.95 -18.87 2.55
N ARG A 431 -16.59 -18.77 1.27
CA ARG A 431 -15.19 -18.71 0.85
C ARG A 431 -14.47 -17.47 1.40
N LEU A 432 -15.10 -16.28 1.30
CA LEU A 432 -14.58 -15.03 1.86
C LEU A 432 -14.30 -15.13 3.36
N CYS A 433 -15.22 -15.76 4.11
CA CYS A 433 -15.05 -15.96 5.55
C CYS A 433 -13.95 -16.98 5.91
N SER A 434 -13.64 -17.90 5.00
CA SER A 434 -12.58 -18.90 5.22
C SER A 434 -11.19 -18.45 4.82
N LEU A 435 -11.07 -17.37 4.03
CA LEU A 435 -9.79 -16.83 3.61
C LEU A 435 -9.05 -16.15 4.75
N THR A 436 -7.73 -16.31 4.75
CA THR A 436 -6.80 -15.64 5.67
C THR A 436 -5.69 -14.94 4.88
N SER A 437 -5.08 -13.94 5.49
CA SER A 437 -3.87 -13.26 5.01
C SER A 437 -2.85 -13.27 6.14
N LEU A 438 -1.75 -13.98 6.01
CA LEU A 438 -0.80 -14.31 7.09
C LEU A 438 -1.49 -14.81 8.38
N GLY A 439 -2.58 -15.60 8.21
CA GLY A 439 -3.40 -16.11 9.28
C GLY A 439 -4.34 -15.09 9.94
N ALA A 440 -4.38 -13.84 9.47
CA ALA A 440 -5.41 -12.88 9.84
C ALA A 440 -6.66 -13.10 8.99
N PRO A 441 -7.89 -13.04 9.55
CA PRO A 441 -9.11 -13.28 8.77
C PRO A 441 -9.31 -12.20 7.70
N PHE A 442 -9.44 -12.60 6.44
CA PHE A 442 -9.54 -11.71 5.28
C PHE A 442 -10.85 -10.89 5.26
N ALA A 443 -11.97 -11.52 5.67
CA ALA A 443 -13.28 -10.86 5.71
C ALA A 443 -13.46 -9.96 6.93
N ALA A 444 -12.50 -9.92 7.85
CA ALA A 444 -12.65 -9.08 9.03
C ALA A 444 -12.62 -7.58 8.65
N PRO A 445 -13.31 -6.77 9.43
CA PRO A 445 -14.04 -7.04 10.67
C PRO A 445 -15.52 -7.37 10.46
N LEU A 446 -15.94 -7.70 9.25
CA LEU A 446 -17.29 -8.21 8.99
C LEU A 446 -17.43 -9.62 9.56
N SER A 447 -16.41 -10.46 9.37
CA SER A 447 -16.33 -11.81 9.91
C SER A 447 -14.89 -12.15 10.32
N PRO A 448 -14.58 -12.36 11.62
CA PRO A 448 -15.42 -12.14 12.78
C PRO A 448 -15.71 -10.65 13.05
N PRO A 449 -16.89 -10.31 13.60
CA PRO A 449 -17.25 -8.94 13.92
C PRO A 449 -16.33 -8.41 15.03
N ARG A 450 -15.66 -7.27 14.77
CA ARG A 450 -14.84 -6.58 15.75
C ARG A 450 -15.38 -5.17 15.96
N ALA A 451 -15.93 -4.94 17.16
CA ALA A 451 -16.35 -3.61 17.59
C ALA A 451 -15.11 -2.73 17.78
N HIS A 452 -15.08 -1.52 17.33
CA HIS A 452 -14.07 -0.48 17.53
C HIS A 452 -13.22 -0.09 16.33
N ASN A 453 -13.52 -0.52 15.11
CA ASN A 453 -12.87 0.10 13.96
C ASN A 453 -13.84 1.07 13.24
N PRO A 454 -13.70 2.40 13.44
CA PRO A 454 -14.59 3.39 12.85
C PRO A 454 -14.29 3.70 11.37
N ASP A 455 -13.32 3.02 10.75
CA ASP A 455 -12.90 3.29 9.37
C ASP A 455 -13.04 2.04 8.48
N LEU A 456 -14.27 1.58 8.31
CA LEU A 456 -14.59 0.40 7.51
C LEU A 456 -15.33 0.76 6.22
N LEU A 457 -16.65 0.56 6.20
CA LEU A 457 -17.53 0.97 5.11
C LEU A 457 -17.78 2.47 5.14
N THR A 458 -17.95 3.00 6.34
CA THR A 458 -18.13 4.44 6.57
C THR A 458 -16.88 5.02 7.17
N ARG A 459 -16.38 6.09 6.56
CA ARG A 459 -15.26 6.83 7.12
C ARG A 459 -15.74 7.73 8.24
N HIS A 460 -15.21 7.56 9.44
CA HIS A 460 -15.44 8.49 10.53
C HIS A 460 -14.45 9.67 10.51
N PRO A 461 -14.82 10.82 11.11
CA PRO A 461 -13.88 11.93 11.28
C PRO A 461 -12.58 11.49 11.97
N LEU A 462 -11.44 12.06 11.56
CA LEU A 462 -10.12 11.69 12.10
C LEU A 462 -10.06 11.75 13.64
N TRP A 463 -10.75 12.72 14.26
CA TRP A 463 -10.75 12.88 15.72
C TRP A 463 -11.54 11.80 16.48
N GLN A 464 -12.32 10.96 15.78
CA GLN A 464 -12.99 9.78 16.34
C GLN A 464 -12.20 8.50 16.11
N GLN A 465 -11.23 8.50 15.20
CA GLN A 465 -10.40 7.35 14.87
C GLN A 465 -9.26 7.17 15.89
N ARG A 466 -9.61 6.80 17.11
CA ARG A 466 -8.64 6.61 18.20
C ARG A 466 -7.98 5.25 18.21
N TRP A 467 -8.57 4.27 17.57
CA TRP A 467 -8.15 2.88 17.57
C TRP A 467 -7.48 2.55 16.24
N ARG A 468 -6.44 1.73 16.28
CA ARG A 468 -5.83 1.12 15.12
C ARG A 468 -6.74 0.04 14.54
N THR A 469 -6.47 -0.39 13.33
CA THR A 469 -7.12 -1.57 12.77
C THR A 469 -6.72 -2.82 13.58
N TRP A 470 -7.54 -3.85 13.52
CA TRP A 470 -7.34 -5.13 14.21
C TRP A 470 -6.16 -5.96 13.62
N LEU A 471 -5.50 -5.50 12.56
CA LEU A 471 -4.35 -6.16 11.90
C LEU A 471 -3.03 -5.92 12.65
N GLY A 472 -2.97 -4.93 13.52
CA GLY A 472 -1.79 -4.63 14.32
C GLY A 472 -1.74 -5.36 15.66
N SER A 473 -0.70 -5.08 16.43
CA SER A 473 -0.50 -5.64 17.77
C SER A 473 -1.66 -5.32 18.72
N ALA A 474 -2.14 -6.33 19.42
CA ALA A 474 -3.16 -6.18 20.47
C ALA A 474 -2.69 -5.29 21.63
N GLU A 475 -1.38 -5.21 21.87
CA GLU A 475 -0.77 -4.43 22.95
C GLU A 475 -0.83 -2.92 22.68
N ASN A 476 -0.80 -2.49 21.41
CA ASN A 476 -0.82 -1.07 21.02
C ASN A 476 -1.95 -0.74 20.05
N ASN A 477 -3.17 -0.94 20.50
CA ASN A 477 -4.37 -0.69 19.69
C ASN A 477 -4.76 0.78 19.56
N MET A 478 -4.11 1.71 20.28
CA MET A 478 -4.49 3.13 20.27
C MET A 478 -3.58 3.97 19.38
N ARG A 479 -4.18 4.70 18.43
CA ARG A 479 -3.48 5.73 17.63
C ARG A 479 -3.15 6.98 18.44
N SER A 480 -4.02 7.36 19.34
CA SER A 480 -3.86 8.55 20.18
C SER A 480 -4.44 8.32 21.58
N ARG A 481 -3.62 8.62 22.59
CA ARG A 481 -4.02 8.56 24.00
C ARG A 481 -4.71 9.85 24.48
N GLY A 482 -4.65 10.92 23.71
CA GLY A 482 -5.20 12.23 24.03
C GLY A 482 -6.42 12.62 23.18
N ARG A 483 -7.02 13.79 23.48
CA ARG A 483 -8.04 14.39 22.62
C ARG A 483 -7.37 14.97 21.40
N MET A 484 -7.70 14.47 20.20
CA MET A 484 -7.15 14.98 18.93
C MET A 484 -7.56 16.44 18.63
N ARG A 485 -8.70 16.92 19.21
CA ARG A 485 -9.19 18.30 19.13
C ARG A 485 -9.28 18.88 20.53
N GLY A 486 -8.13 19.13 21.17
CA GLY A 486 -8.07 19.64 22.54
C GLY A 486 -8.73 21.01 22.77
N TRP A 487 -8.87 21.81 21.68
CA TRP A 487 -9.53 23.11 21.66
C TRP A 487 -11.07 23.02 21.56
N ASP A 488 -11.63 21.90 21.13
CA ASP A 488 -13.08 21.70 20.96
C ASP A 488 -13.70 21.17 22.27
N ARG A 489 -14.33 22.06 23.02
CA ARG A 489 -15.02 21.74 24.28
C ARG A 489 -16.44 21.18 24.06
N ARG A 490 -16.99 21.18 22.83
CA ARG A 490 -18.37 20.79 22.52
C ARG A 490 -18.59 19.28 22.38
N GLY A 491 -17.58 18.46 22.57
CA GLY A 491 -17.66 17.00 22.46
C GLY A 491 -17.73 16.30 23.83
N GLN A 492 -18.50 16.82 24.78
CA GLN A 492 -18.89 16.11 25.99
C GLN A 492 -20.20 15.37 25.79
#